data_c7799ce5542983443c178b03b2a6f7ac
#
_entry.id   c7799ce5542983443c178b03b2a6f7ac
#
_cell.length_a   1.000
_cell.length_b   1.000
_cell.length_c   1.000
_cell.angle_alpha   90.00
_cell.angle_beta   90.00
_cell.angle_gamma   90.00
#
_symmetry.space_group_name_H-M   'P 1'
#
loop_
_entity.id
_entity.type
_entity.pdbx_description
1 polymer ?
#
loop_
_entity_poly.entity_id
_entity_poly.type
_entity_poly.pdbx_seq_one_letter_code
_entity_poly.pdbx_strand_id
1 'polypeptide(L)'
;MQLSSLLQRFNEPETLKMAKLGRELRAKGIDVIDLSLGEPDFDTPAHIKEAAKKAVDDNYSHYTPVAGYLDLREAVCSKLKRDNNLDYKPENIVVSTGAKQSLANAILAVVDDGEEVIIPTPYWVTYSELVKIARGKVVEVRTSAESGFKISPKELEAAITPKTKLFMFSSPCNPSGAVYSKAELEALANVFRKHPNVYIISDEIYEYINFAGGHESIAQFSDLKDRIIIINGLSKGFAMTGWRLGYIAAAPEVAKACEKLQGQFTSGATAVTQRAAIVALLGDLRPSKEMTEEFTRRRKRVLEIINDIPGVTCFQPEGAFYIFPDVSSYYGKSDGANTITNSGDFCMYLLNTAHVSSVMGEAFGEPNCVRFSFANSMGNIEKAWVRIREALAKLK
;
A
#
# COMPACT_ATOMS: atom_id res chain seq x y z
N MET A 1 -3.25 36.41 4.56
CA MET A 1 -2.04 35.63 4.20
C MET A 1 -2.44 34.60 3.16
N GLN A 2 -1.69 34.45 2.09
CA GLN A 2 -1.93 33.47 1.03
C GLN A 2 -0.92 32.32 1.20
N LEU A 3 -1.42 31.10 1.28
CA LEU A 3 -0.59 29.89 1.32
C LEU A 3 -0.06 29.55 -0.08
N SER A 4 0.93 28.66 -0.15
CA SER A 4 1.48 28.17 -1.42
C SER A 4 0.39 27.52 -2.29
N SER A 5 0.38 27.84 -3.58
CA SER A 5 -0.52 27.21 -4.57
C SER A 5 -0.28 25.70 -4.73
N LEU A 6 0.86 25.20 -4.29
CA LEU A 6 1.13 23.77 -4.24
C LEU A 6 0.07 23.01 -3.43
N LEU A 7 -0.41 23.60 -2.32
CA LEU A 7 -1.40 22.97 -1.45
C LEU A 7 -2.79 22.78 -2.09
N GLN A 8 -3.04 23.47 -3.21
CA GLN A 8 -4.28 23.31 -3.98
C GLN A 8 -4.22 22.14 -4.99
N ARG A 9 -3.05 21.52 -5.16
CA ARG A 9 -2.85 20.45 -6.14
C ARG A 9 -3.18 19.07 -5.62
N PHE A 10 -3.19 18.87 -4.30
CA PHE A 10 -3.40 17.56 -3.67
C PHE A 10 -4.36 17.66 -2.48
N ASN A 11 -4.95 16.53 -2.12
CA ASN A 11 -5.95 16.43 -1.07
C ASN A 11 -5.42 15.69 0.16
N GLU A 12 -6.11 15.87 1.30
CA GLU A 12 -5.90 15.03 2.47
C GLU A 12 -6.32 13.58 2.15
N PRO A 13 -5.55 12.57 2.57
CA PRO A 13 -5.91 11.17 2.31
C PRO A 13 -7.25 10.78 2.95
N GLU A 14 -8.21 10.30 2.15
CA GLU A 14 -9.55 9.87 2.62
C GLU A 14 -9.47 8.76 3.67
N THR A 15 -8.45 7.91 3.64
CA THR A 15 -8.21 6.90 4.67
C THR A 15 -7.99 7.50 6.06
N LEU A 16 -7.30 8.64 6.14
CA LEU A 16 -7.07 9.35 7.40
C LEU A 16 -8.33 10.08 7.87
N LYS A 17 -9.09 10.64 6.95
CA LYS A 17 -10.37 11.32 7.22
C LYS A 17 -11.40 10.34 7.83
N MET A 18 -11.59 9.16 7.22
CA MET A 18 -12.49 8.13 7.74
C MET A 18 -12.06 7.62 9.13
N ALA A 19 -10.76 7.38 9.32
CA ALA A 19 -10.24 7.00 10.63
C ALA A 19 -10.43 8.08 11.71
N LYS A 20 -10.32 9.38 11.33
CA LYS A 20 -10.60 10.50 12.24
C LYS A 20 -12.07 10.53 12.64
N LEU A 21 -12.99 10.42 11.70
CA LEU A 21 -14.43 10.36 11.98
C LEU A 21 -14.80 9.21 12.92
N GLY A 22 -14.23 8.01 12.68
CA GLY A 22 -14.42 6.86 13.56
C GLY A 22 -13.92 7.13 14.99
N ARG A 23 -12.76 7.81 15.15
CA ARG A 23 -12.25 8.21 16.48
C ARG A 23 -13.14 9.23 17.17
N GLU A 24 -13.65 10.21 16.45
CA GLU A 24 -14.56 11.22 17.00
C GLU A 24 -15.86 10.61 17.51
N LEU A 25 -16.44 9.62 16.81
CA LEU A 25 -17.62 8.89 17.27
C LEU A 25 -17.30 8.04 18.52
N ARG A 26 -16.16 7.35 18.55
CA ARG A 26 -15.72 6.60 19.76
C ARG A 26 -15.53 7.52 20.97
N ALA A 27 -14.99 8.73 20.77
CA ALA A 27 -14.87 9.71 21.85
C ALA A 27 -16.23 10.17 22.42
N LYS A 28 -17.31 10.03 21.64
CA LYS A 28 -18.69 10.27 22.09
C LYS A 28 -19.37 9.03 22.72
N GLY A 29 -18.61 7.94 22.95
CA GLY A 29 -19.11 6.70 23.54
C GLY A 29 -19.77 5.72 22.56
N ILE A 30 -19.70 5.96 21.25
CA ILE A 30 -20.25 5.08 20.23
C ILE A 30 -19.28 3.94 19.96
N ASP A 31 -19.77 2.70 20.00
CA ASP A 31 -18.98 1.48 19.71
C ASP A 31 -18.74 1.31 18.19
N VAL A 32 -17.77 2.07 17.66
CA VAL A 32 -17.38 1.99 16.24
C VAL A 32 -16.31 0.95 16.03
N ILE A 33 -16.58 -0.02 15.14
CA ILE A 33 -15.60 -0.99 14.66
C ILE A 33 -14.90 -0.39 13.44
N ASP A 34 -13.57 -0.27 13.53
CA ASP A 34 -12.77 0.38 12.50
C ASP A 34 -12.21 -0.65 11.51
N LEU A 35 -12.77 -0.67 10.29
CA LEU A 35 -12.27 -1.44 9.15
C LEU A 35 -11.65 -0.53 8.06
N SER A 36 -11.37 0.74 8.39
CA SER A 36 -10.77 1.70 7.46
C SER A 36 -9.23 1.72 7.53
N LEU A 37 -8.65 1.26 8.65
CA LEU A 37 -7.21 1.34 8.88
C LEU A 37 -6.41 0.32 8.05
N GLY A 38 -5.26 0.76 7.60
CA GLY A 38 -4.33 -0.04 6.82
C GLY A 38 -3.11 -0.46 7.64
N GLU A 39 -3.31 -1.06 8.82
CA GLU A 39 -2.21 -1.57 9.65
C GLU A 39 -2.54 -2.94 10.27
N PRO A 40 -1.54 -3.83 10.40
CA PRO A 40 -1.74 -5.09 11.14
C PRO A 40 -2.15 -4.82 12.58
N ASP A 41 -3.07 -5.62 13.10
CA ASP A 41 -3.52 -5.60 14.51
C ASP A 41 -2.65 -6.47 15.42
N PHE A 42 -1.48 -6.83 14.95
CA PHE A 42 -0.49 -7.62 15.67
C PHE A 42 0.58 -6.72 16.29
N ASP A 43 1.16 -7.22 17.37
CA ASP A 43 2.35 -6.63 17.95
C ASP A 43 3.58 -6.88 17.08
N THR A 44 4.51 -5.91 17.09
CA THR A 44 5.86 -6.14 16.57
C THR A 44 6.51 -7.33 17.30
N PRO A 45 7.13 -8.31 16.62
CA PRO A 45 7.75 -9.48 17.21
C PRO A 45 8.75 -9.14 18.33
N ALA A 46 8.76 -9.95 19.38
CA ALA A 46 9.54 -9.68 20.61
C ALA A 46 11.04 -9.48 20.34
N HIS A 47 11.65 -10.32 19.50
CA HIS A 47 13.09 -10.21 19.18
C HIS A 47 13.45 -8.88 18.51
N ILE A 48 12.53 -8.28 17.74
CA ILE A 48 12.71 -6.96 17.12
C ILE A 48 12.61 -5.86 18.19
N LYS A 49 11.63 -5.97 19.11
CA LYS A 49 11.46 -5.03 20.23
C LYS A 49 12.71 -5.04 21.13
N GLU A 50 13.27 -6.21 21.44
CA GLU A 50 14.49 -6.33 22.24
C GLU A 50 15.70 -5.70 21.53
N ALA A 51 15.84 -5.87 20.22
CA ALA A 51 16.90 -5.20 19.48
C ALA A 51 16.79 -3.67 19.52
N ALA A 52 15.58 -3.12 19.54
CA ALA A 52 15.39 -1.69 19.70
C ALA A 52 15.76 -1.21 21.11
N LYS A 53 15.36 -1.92 22.16
CA LYS A 53 15.75 -1.62 23.55
C LYS A 53 17.28 -1.61 23.67
N LYS A 54 17.93 -2.65 23.15
CA LYS A 54 19.40 -2.71 23.14
C LYS A 54 20.02 -1.52 22.40
N ALA A 55 19.45 -1.11 21.27
CA ALA A 55 19.95 0.06 20.53
C ALA A 55 19.82 1.36 21.34
N VAL A 56 18.79 1.51 22.17
CA VAL A 56 18.67 2.63 23.11
C VAL A 56 19.77 2.57 24.18
N ASP A 57 19.99 1.39 24.78
CA ASP A 57 21.01 1.17 25.81
C ASP A 57 22.43 1.37 25.24
N ASP A 58 22.66 1.00 23.99
CA ASP A 58 23.94 1.18 23.25
C ASP A 58 24.14 2.63 22.75
N ASN A 59 23.25 3.58 23.10
CA ASN A 59 23.32 4.98 22.71
C ASN A 59 23.28 5.25 21.19
N TYR A 60 22.48 4.53 20.41
CA TYR A 60 22.18 4.88 19.02
C TYR A 60 21.28 6.12 18.95
N SER A 61 21.80 7.27 19.38
CA SER A 61 21.09 8.55 19.52
C SER A 61 21.63 9.67 18.62
N HIS A 62 22.66 9.39 17.80
CA HIS A 62 23.28 10.35 16.90
C HIS A 62 22.72 10.26 15.49
N TYR A 63 22.97 11.29 14.67
CA TYR A 63 22.63 11.28 13.27
C TYR A 63 23.21 10.07 12.53
N THR A 64 22.40 9.49 11.68
CA THR A 64 22.81 8.38 10.82
C THR A 64 23.24 8.89 9.44
N PRO A 65 23.97 8.11 8.65
CA PRO A 65 24.09 8.38 7.21
C PRO A 65 22.70 8.53 6.58
N VAL A 66 22.54 9.44 5.63
CA VAL A 66 21.25 9.72 4.98
C VAL A 66 20.65 8.48 4.33
N ALA A 67 21.45 7.71 3.62
CA ALA A 67 21.01 6.45 3.01
C ALA A 67 20.76 5.30 4.01
N GLY A 68 21.03 5.51 5.30
CA GLY A 68 20.99 4.50 6.35
C GLY A 68 22.35 3.84 6.63
N TYR A 69 22.45 3.16 7.78
CA TYR A 69 23.67 2.42 8.16
C TYR A 69 24.05 1.39 7.09
N LEU A 70 25.35 1.20 6.90
CA LEU A 70 25.86 0.26 5.89
C LEU A 70 25.37 -1.17 6.15
N ASP A 71 25.49 -1.66 7.38
CA ASP A 71 25.06 -2.99 7.78
C ASP A 71 23.56 -3.22 7.61
N LEU A 72 22.71 -2.18 7.76
CA LEU A 72 21.29 -2.29 7.43
C LEU A 72 21.09 -2.40 5.90
N ARG A 73 21.80 -1.62 5.11
CA ARG A 73 21.73 -1.73 3.64
C ARG A 73 22.18 -3.09 3.14
N GLU A 74 23.23 -3.66 3.76
CA GLU A 74 23.69 -5.04 3.54
C GLU A 74 22.62 -6.07 3.94
N ALA A 75 21.92 -5.83 5.07
CA ALA A 75 20.82 -6.69 5.50
C ALA A 75 19.65 -6.66 4.50
N VAL A 76 19.33 -5.49 3.94
CA VAL A 76 18.33 -5.37 2.85
C VAL A 76 18.77 -6.15 1.61
N CYS A 77 20.04 -6.04 1.20
CA CYS A 77 20.57 -6.82 0.07
C CYS A 77 20.48 -8.33 0.32
N SER A 78 20.83 -8.77 1.53
CA SER A 78 20.73 -10.17 1.94
C SER A 78 19.27 -10.68 1.91
N LYS A 79 18.33 -9.86 2.37
CA LYS A 79 16.88 -10.15 2.29
C LYS A 79 16.42 -10.28 0.84
N LEU A 80 16.75 -9.30 -0.02
CA LEU A 80 16.38 -9.34 -1.43
C LEU A 80 16.94 -10.55 -2.15
N LYS A 81 18.16 -10.98 -1.80
CA LYS A 81 18.74 -12.21 -2.34
C LYS A 81 18.03 -13.44 -1.84
N ARG A 82 17.77 -13.54 -0.53
CA ARG A 82 17.15 -14.72 0.11
C ARG A 82 15.71 -14.92 -0.35
N ASP A 83 14.90 -13.86 -0.35
CA ASP A 83 13.45 -13.95 -0.52
C ASP A 83 13.01 -13.79 -1.97
N ASN A 84 13.71 -12.97 -2.74
CA ASN A 84 13.30 -12.56 -4.09
C ASN A 84 14.30 -13.02 -5.18
N ASN A 85 15.43 -13.63 -4.80
CA ASN A 85 16.55 -13.97 -5.68
C ASN A 85 17.08 -12.77 -6.49
N LEU A 86 17.06 -11.57 -5.90
CA LEU A 86 17.52 -10.33 -6.51
C LEU A 86 18.91 -9.95 -5.98
N ASP A 87 19.82 -9.62 -6.88
CA ASP A 87 21.17 -9.18 -6.54
C ASP A 87 21.26 -7.66 -6.57
N TYR A 88 21.37 -7.06 -5.38
CA TYR A 88 21.61 -5.64 -5.15
C TYR A 88 22.86 -5.44 -4.28
N LYS A 89 23.44 -4.25 -4.36
CA LYS A 89 24.57 -3.84 -3.52
C LYS A 89 24.12 -2.68 -2.59
N PRO A 90 24.85 -2.38 -1.51
CA PRO A 90 24.47 -1.31 -0.59
C PRO A 90 24.28 0.06 -1.24
N GLU A 91 24.99 0.37 -2.33
CA GLU A 91 24.82 1.62 -3.08
C GLU A 91 23.48 1.72 -3.83
N ASN A 92 22.77 0.61 -3.98
CA ASN A 92 21.42 0.57 -4.56
C ASN A 92 20.32 0.89 -3.55
N ILE A 93 20.64 0.90 -2.25
CA ILE A 93 19.66 0.94 -1.17
C ILE A 93 19.66 2.31 -0.49
N VAL A 94 18.47 2.89 -0.33
CA VAL A 94 18.24 4.06 0.53
C VAL A 94 17.13 3.75 1.51
N VAL A 95 17.44 3.81 2.80
CA VAL A 95 16.51 3.61 3.90
C VAL A 95 15.84 4.94 4.25
N SER A 96 14.52 4.95 4.34
CA SER A 96 13.69 6.15 4.53
C SER A 96 12.75 6.01 5.73
N THR A 97 12.12 7.11 6.13
CA THR A 97 11.12 7.17 7.20
C THR A 97 9.79 6.57 6.72
N GLY A 98 9.79 5.27 6.51
CA GLY A 98 8.70 4.46 5.95
C GLY A 98 8.68 4.46 4.42
N ALA A 99 8.06 3.42 3.84
CA ALA A 99 7.92 3.25 2.40
C ALA A 99 7.25 4.45 1.69
N LYS A 100 6.38 5.20 2.39
CA LYS A 100 5.77 6.43 1.84
C LYS A 100 6.82 7.49 1.51
N GLN A 101 7.85 7.69 2.35
CA GLN A 101 8.93 8.61 2.04
C GLN A 101 9.81 8.05 0.91
N SER A 102 10.10 6.76 0.90
CA SER A 102 10.81 6.10 -0.19
C SER A 102 10.13 6.36 -1.54
N LEU A 103 8.80 6.20 -1.57
CA LEU A 103 7.98 6.45 -2.75
C LEU A 103 8.00 7.93 -3.17
N ALA A 104 7.85 8.86 -2.21
CA ALA A 104 7.92 10.29 -2.48
C ALA A 104 9.28 10.69 -3.07
N ASN A 105 10.37 10.20 -2.47
CA ASN A 105 11.72 10.45 -2.98
C ASN A 105 11.89 9.90 -4.40
N ALA A 106 11.40 8.69 -4.68
CA ALA A 106 11.51 8.07 -5.99
C ALA A 106 10.75 8.86 -7.07
N ILE A 107 9.49 9.25 -6.80
CA ILE A 107 8.69 10.03 -7.74
C ILE A 107 9.33 11.39 -8.00
N LEU A 108 9.73 12.12 -6.94
CA LEU A 108 10.39 13.42 -7.06
C LEU A 108 11.76 13.36 -7.73
N ALA A 109 12.43 12.19 -7.71
CA ALA A 109 13.71 11.99 -8.36
C ALA A 109 13.61 11.75 -9.87
N VAL A 110 12.47 11.22 -10.35
CA VAL A 110 12.35 10.77 -11.75
C VAL A 110 11.31 11.53 -12.57
N VAL A 111 10.35 12.23 -11.93
CA VAL A 111 9.25 12.91 -12.62
C VAL A 111 9.45 14.41 -12.62
N ASP A 112 9.48 14.99 -13.81
CA ASP A 112 9.50 16.43 -14.04
C ASP A 112 8.08 17.01 -14.27
N ASP A 113 7.99 18.35 -14.29
CA ASP A 113 6.72 19.07 -14.48
C ASP A 113 6.04 18.69 -15.80
N GLY A 114 4.80 18.20 -15.70
CA GLY A 114 3.97 17.83 -16.85
C GLY A 114 4.25 16.44 -17.45
N GLU A 115 5.24 15.71 -16.95
CA GLU A 115 5.47 14.32 -17.37
C GLU A 115 4.35 13.40 -16.88
N GLU A 116 4.06 12.35 -17.64
CA GLU A 116 2.95 11.45 -17.39
C GLU A 116 3.38 10.24 -16.54
N VAL A 117 2.55 9.92 -15.54
CA VAL A 117 2.71 8.76 -14.67
C VAL A 117 1.49 7.86 -14.84
N ILE A 118 1.69 6.67 -15.38
CA ILE A 118 0.64 5.67 -15.56
C ILE A 118 0.43 4.93 -14.25
N ILE A 119 -0.83 4.87 -13.78
CA ILE A 119 -1.24 4.16 -12.57
C ILE A 119 -2.49 3.32 -12.90
N PRO A 120 -2.40 1.97 -12.85
CA PRO A 120 -3.59 1.12 -12.96
C PRO A 120 -4.51 1.31 -11.75
N THR A 121 -5.82 1.46 -11.99
CA THR A 121 -6.81 1.45 -10.91
C THR A 121 -7.19 0.02 -10.53
N PRO A 122 -7.59 -0.25 -9.29
CA PRO A 122 -7.47 0.63 -8.14
C PRO A 122 -6.03 0.69 -7.62
N TYR A 123 -5.68 1.81 -7.00
CA TYR A 123 -4.34 2.06 -6.48
C TYR A 123 -4.38 2.69 -5.08
N TRP A 124 -3.28 2.64 -4.33
CA TRP A 124 -3.22 3.32 -3.04
C TRP A 124 -3.31 4.83 -3.18
N VAL A 125 -4.27 5.45 -2.49
CA VAL A 125 -4.65 6.88 -2.57
C VAL A 125 -3.48 7.87 -2.59
N THR A 126 -2.34 7.50 -1.98
CA THR A 126 -1.15 8.36 -1.91
C THR A 126 -0.43 8.49 -3.25
N TYR A 127 -0.58 7.53 -4.18
CA TYR A 127 0.17 7.54 -5.44
C TYR A 127 -0.14 8.76 -6.28
N SER A 128 -1.40 9.00 -6.59
CA SER A 128 -1.83 10.15 -7.38
C SER A 128 -1.45 11.48 -6.71
N GLU A 129 -1.56 11.56 -5.38
CA GLU A 129 -1.24 12.77 -4.64
C GLU A 129 0.26 13.09 -4.68
N LEU A 130 1.15 12.09 -4.59
CA LEU A 130 2.59 12.29 -4.74
C LEU A 130 2.98 12.71 -6.16
N VAL A 131 2.33 12.17 -7.18
CA VAL A 131 2.53 12.61 -8.58
C VAL A 131 2.14 14.09 -8.75
N LYS A 132 1.02 14.52 -8.16
CA LYS A 132 0.57 15.92 -8.16
C LYS A 132 1.54 16.84 -7.40
N ILE A 133 2.14 16.37 -6.30
CA ILE A 133 3.19 17.10 -5.57
C ILE A 133 4.43 17.27 -6.45
N ALA A 134 4.83 16.25 -7.20
CA ALA A 134 5.92 16.31 -8.17
C ALA A 134 5.57 17.12 -9.43
N ARG A 135 4.34 17.63 -9.54
CA ARG A 135 3.78 18.34 -10.72
C ARG A 135 3.65 17.46 -11.96
N GLY A 136 3.76 16.15 -11.84
CA GLY A 136 3.46 15.21 -12.89
C GLY A 136 1.96 15.14 -13.18
N LYS A 137 1.61 14.50 -14.29
CA LYS A 137 0.24 14.23 -14.73
C LYS A 137 -0.10 12.77 -14.49
N VAL A 138 -1.12 12.50 -13.71
CA VAL A 138 -1.64 11.15 -13.50
C VAL A 138 -2.38 10.68 -14.75
N VAL A 139 -2.03 9.50 -15.25
CA VAL A 139 -2.72 8.77 -16.32
C VAL A 139 -3.28 7.49 -15.70
N GLU A 140 -4.55 7.53 -15.33
CA GLU A 140 -5.24 6.37 -14.79
C GLU A 140 -5.62 5.40 -15.90
N VAL A 141 -5.28 4.12 -15.72
CA VAL A 141 -5.74 3.03 -16.59
C VAL A 141 -6.71 2.19 -15.78
N ARG A 142 -7.98 2.22 -16.18
CA ARG A 142 -9.03 1.48 -15.48
C ARG A 142 -8.86 -0.01 -15.68
N THR A 143 -8.94 -0.74 -14.58
CA THR A 143 -9.04 -2.20 -14.56
C THR A 143 -10.33 -2.62 -13.86
N SER A 144 -10.67 -3.89 -13.86
CA SER A 144 -11.92 -4.38 -13.28
C SER A 144 -11.72 -5.67 -12.48
N ALA A 145 -12.74 -6.07 -11.74
CA ALA A 145 -12.73 -7.34 -11.02
C ALA A 145 -12.57 -8.55 -11.97
N GLU A 146 -13.13 -8.47 -13.19
CA GLU A 146 -13.00 -9.50 -14.22
C GLU A 146 -11.55 -9.66 -14.70
N SER A 147 -10.77 -8.56 -14.74
CA SER A 147 -9.33 -8.62 -15.03
C SER A 147 -8.48 -8.90 -13.81
N GLY A 148 -9.11 -9.19 -12.64
CA GLY A 148 -8.43 -9.34 -11.37
C GLY A 148 -7.81 -8.05 -10.84
N PHE A 149 -8.32 -6.89 -11.26
CA PHE A 149 -7.75 -5.57 -10.97
C PHE A 149 -6.29 -5.43 -11.40
N LYS A 150 -5.93 -6.04 -12.54
CA LYS A 150 -4.59 -6.01 -13.12
C LYS A 150 -4.63 -5.42 -14.53
N ILE A 151 -3.66 -4.56 -14.86
CA ILE A 151 -3.51 -4.01 -16.20
C ILE A 151 -2.99 -5.08 -17.16
N SER A 152 -3.56 -5.14 -18.35
CA SER A 152 -3.06 -5.99 -19.43
C SER A 152 -1.91 -5.31 -20.21
N PRO A 153 -1.05 -6.09 -20.90
CA PRO A 153 -0.03 -5.53 -21.79
C PRO A 153 -0.58 -4.60 -22.88
N LYS A 154 -1.78 -4.91 -23.39
CA LYS A 154 -2.46 -4.10 -24.41
C LYS A 154 -2.88 -2.74 -23.88
N GLU A 155 -3.45 -2.70 -22.67
CA GLU A 155 -3.84 -1.45 -22.02
C GLU A 155 -2.63 -0.60 -21.64
N LEU A 156 -1.55 -1.24 -21.15
CA LEU A 156 -0.30 -0.56 -20.86
C LEU A 156 0.32 0.06 -22.12
N GLU A 157 0.43 -0.72 -23.20
CA GLU A 157 0.98 -0.24 -24.48
C GLU A 157 0.18 0.96 -25.01
N ALA A 158 -1.16 0.91 -24.91
CA ALA A 158 -2.06 1.98 -25.37
C ALA A 158 -1.97 3.26 -24.50
N ALA A 159 -1.60 3.14 -23.24
CA ALA A 159 -1.49 4.26 -22.33
C ALA A 159 -0.13 4.99 -22.43
N ILE A 160 0.91 4.35 -22.95
CA ILE A 160 2.24 4.94 -23.07
C ILE A 160 2.26 5.99 -24.21
N THR A 161 2.74 7.19 -23.88
CA THR A 161 2.95 8.29 -24.80
C THR A 161 4.42 8.75 -24.76
N PRO A 162 4.88 9.64 -25.67
CA PRO A 162 6.20 10.23 -25.56
C PRO A 162 6.45 11.04 -24.26
N LYS A 163 5.40 11.40 -23.52
CA LYS A 163 5.48 12.08 -22.23
C LYS A 163 5.48 11.14 -21.03
N THR A 164 5.25 9.85 -21.25
CA THR A 164 5.22 8.86 -20.17
C THR A 164 6.61 8.68 -19.59
N LYS A 165 6.76 9.02 -18.33
CA LYS A 165 8.03 8.91 -17.59
C LYS A 165 8.04 7.74 -16.61
N LEU A 166 6.90 7.43 -16.00
CA LEU A 166 6.80 6.48 -14.91
C LEU A 166 5.55 5.61 -15.06
N PHE A 167 5.71 4.34 -14.80
CA PHE A 167 4.62 3.40 -14.48
C PHE A 167 4.74 2.99 -13.02
N MET A 168 3.63 2.98 -12.30
CA MET A 168 3.63 2.65 -10.87
C MET A 168 2.48 1.72 -10.52
N PHE A 169 2.80 0.62 -9.82
CA PHE A 169 1.82 -0.37 -9.34
C PHE A 169 2.26 -0.97 -8.01
N SER A 170 1.35 -1.70 -7.35
CA SER A 170 1.66 -2.51 -6.17
C SER A 170 1.25 -3.97 -6.34
N SER A 171 2.08 -4.87 -5.82
CA SER A 171 1.81 -6.30 -5.76
C SER A 171 2.43 -6.89 -4.49
N PRO A 172 1.60 -7.40 -3.56
CA PRO A 172 0.13 -7.34 -3.49
C PRO A 172 -0.44 -5.94 -3.41
N CYS A 173 -1.61 -5.73 -4.00
CA CYS A 173 -2.21 -4.41 -4.16
C CYS A 173 -3.05 -3.96 -2.94
N ASN A 174 -2.94 -2.72 -2.58
CA ASN A 174 -3.91 -2.00 -1.75
C ASN A 174 -4.71 -1.06 -2.68
N PRO A 175 -6.04 -1.25 -2.89
CA PRO A 175 -7.00 -1.91 -1.98
C PRO A 175 -7.42 -3.33 -2.40
N SER A 176 -7.17 -3.79 -3.62
CA SER A 176 -7.81 -4.97 -4.19
C SER A 176 -7.29 -6.31 -3.66
N GLY A 177 -6.06 -6.34 -3.16
CA GLY A 177 -5.36 -7.58 -2.82
C GLY A 177 -4.89 -8.38 -4.04
N ALA A 178 -4.93 -7.80 -5.24
CA ALA A 178 -4.44 -8.44 -6.46
C ALA A 178 -2.93 -8.70 -6.38
N VAL A 179 -2.50 -9.85 -6.90
CA VAL A 179 -1.10 -10.27 -6.97
C VAL A 179 -0.76 -10.61 -8.42
N TYR A 180 0.31 -10.02 -8.92
CA TYR A 180 0.79 -10.35 -10.27
C TYR A 180 1.62 -11.62 -10.23
N SER A 181 1.29 -12.57 -11.10
CA SER A 181 2.10 -13.75 -11.37
C SER A 181 3.35 -13.40 -12.20
N LYS A 182 4.32 -14.30 -12.19
CA LYS A 182 5.53 -14.17 -13.04
C LYS A 182 5.19 -13.97 -14.51
N ALA A 183 4.23 -14.74 -15.04
CA ALA A 183 3.83 -14.66 -16.44
C ALA A 183 3.20 -13.29 -16.79
N GLU A 184 2.36 -12.75 -15.89
CA GLU A 184 1.77 -11.42 -16.07
C GLU A 184 2.85 -10.33 -16.01
N LEU A 185 3.78 -10.40 -15.06
CA LEU A 185 4.90 -9.46 -14.98
C LEU A 185 5.82 -9.55 -16.21
N GLU A 186 6.08 -10.75 -16.74
CA GLU A 186 6.86 -10.93 -17.97
C GLU A 186 6.15 -10.31 -19.18
N ALA A 187 4.84 -10.45 -19.27
CA ALA A 187 4.05 -9.84 -20.33
C ALA A 187 4.12 -8.30 -20.27
N LEU A 188 4.09 -7.69 -19.07
CA LEU A 188 4.32 -6.25 -18.90
C LEU A 188 5.78 -5.87 -19.19
N ALA A 189 6.75 -6.67 -18.78
CA ALA A 189 8.17 -6.46 -19.07
C ALA A 189 8.43 -6.40 -20.59
N ASN A 190 7.72 -7.22 -21.38
CA ASN A 190 7.82 -7.19 -22.84
C ASN A 190 7.34 -5.87 -23.45
N VAL A 191 6.38 -5.20 -22.83
CA VAL A 191 5.96 -3.84 -23.22
C VAL A 191 7.07 -2.85 -22.88
N PHE A 192 7.57 -2.88 -21.66
CA PHE A 192 8.62 -1.93 -21.24
C PHE A 192 9.93 -2.06 -22.04
N ARG A 193 10.27 -3.24 -22.55
CA ARG A 193 11.44 -3.41 -23.46
C ARG A 193 11.37 -2.53 -24.69
N LYS A 194 10.17 -2.22 -25.17
CA LYS A 194 9.94 -1.31 -26.30
C LYS A 194 9.98 0.18 -25.92
N HIS A 195 9.84 0.48 -24.64
CA HIS A 195 9.74 1.83 -24.10
C HIS A 195 10.87 2.11 -23.08
N PRO A 196 12.14 2.28 -23.54
CA PRO A 196 13.31 2.33 -22.65
C PRO A 196 13.36 3.55 -21.73
N ASN A 197 12.58 4.58 -22.00
CA ASN A 197 12.56 5.83 -21.20
C ASN A 197 11.58 5.80 -20.03
N VAL A 198 10.78 4.73 -19.89
CA VAL A 198 9.79 4.61 -18.82
C VAL A 198 10.42 3.93 -17.60
N TYR A 199 10.42 4.62 -16.46
CA TYR A 199 10.75 4.04 -15.16
C TYR A 199 9.58 3.20 -14.63
N ILE A 200 9.88 2.27 -13.72
CA ILE A 200 8.89 1.36 -13.14
C ILE A 200 9.04 1.40 -11.63
N ILE A 201 8.02 1.84 -10.90
CA ILE A 201 7.94 1.67 -9.45
C ILE A 201 7.10 0.42 -9.16
N SER A 202 7.71 -0.55 -8.46
CA SER A 202 7.04 -1.72 -7.89
C SER A 202 6.97 -1.56 -6.37
N ASP A 203 5.76 -1.29 -5.85
CA ASP A 203 5.53 -1.22 -4.41
C ASP A 203 5.21 -2.62 -3.89
N GLU A 204 6.15 -3.20 -3.16
CA GLU A 204 6.14 -4.59 -2.70
C GLU A 204 5.97 -4.68 -1.16
N ILE A 205 5.42 -3.62 -0.55
CA ILE A 205 5.29 -3.51 0.92
C ILE A 205 4.49 -4.65 1.56
N TYR A 206 3.63 -5.33 0.80
CA TYR A 206 2.82 -6.46 1.24
C TYR A 206 3.40 -7.84 0.87
N GLU A 207 4.64 -7.95 0.42
CA GLU A 207 5.22 -9.21 -0.07
C GLU A 207 5.06 -10.40 0.89
N TYR A 208 5.17 -10.16 2.21
CA TYR A 208 5.00 -11.19 3.24
C TYR A 208 3.55 -11.53 3.54
N ILE A 209 2.59 -10.70 3.12
CA ILE A 209 1.15 -10.95 3.30
C ILE A 209 0.59 -11.32 1.93
N ASN A 210 0.97 -12.51 1.48
CA ASN A 210 0.68 -13.05 0.16
C ASN A 210 0.08 -14.47 0.32
N PHE A 211 -1.08 -14.67 -0.26
CA PHE A 211 -1.85 -15.91 -0.18
C PHE A 211 -1.76 -16.74 -1.47
N ALA A 212 -1.06 -16.23 -2.49
CA ALA A 212 -0.90 -16.87 -3.81
C ALA A 212 0.29 -17.86 -3.87
N GLY A 213 0.97 -18.11 -2.74
CA GLY A 213 2.07 -19.09 -2.65
C GLY A 213 3.47 -18.54 -2.80
N GLY A 214 3.64 -17.26 -3.14
CA GLY A 214 4.95 -16.61 -3.24
C GLY A 214 4.85 -15.21 -3.81
N HIS A 215 5.88 -14.39 -3.58
CA HIS A 215 5.96 -13.05 -4.16
C HIS A 215 6.83 -13.07 -5.41
N GLU A 216 6.31 -12.48 -6.49
CA GLU A 216 7.04 -12.26 -7.72
C GLU A 216 7.35 -10.78 -7.88
N SER A 217 8.62 -10.43 -8.09
CA SER A 217 9.05 -9.05 -8.34
C SER A 217 9.33 -8.84 -9.83
N ILE A 218 8.90 -7.71 -10.39
CA ILE A 218 9.27 -7.34 -11.76
C ILE A 218 10.78 -7.12 -11.93
N ALA A 219 11.51 -6.87 -10.85
CA ALA A 219 12.96 -6.72 -10.86
C ALA A 219 13.73 -8.01 -11.16
N GLN A 220 13.06 -9.16 -11.21
CA GLN A 220 13.65 -10.43 -11.67
C GLN A 220 14.07 -10.38 -13.16
N PHE A 221 13.49 -9.46 -13.96
CA PHE A 221 13.88 -9.25 -15.35
C PHE A 221 15.07 -8.30 -15.41
N SER A 222 16.27 -8.87 -15.41
CA SER A 222 17.54 -8.15 -15.22
C SER A 222 17.83 -7.09 -16.27
N ASP A 223 17.30 -7.23 -17.48
CA ASP A 223 17.42 -6.29 -18.58
C ASP A 223 16.62 -4.97 -18.35
N LEU A 224 15.70 -4.97 -17.39
CA LEU A 224 14.92 -3.78 -16.99
C LEU A 224 15.42 -3.16 -15.68
N LYS A 225 16.37 -3.80 -14.98
CA LYS A 225 16.75 -3.50 -13.61
C LYS A 225 17.15 -2.04 -13.38
N ASP A 226 17.83 -1.42 -14.36
CA ASP A 226 18.35 -0.06 -14.22
C ASP A 226 17.27 1.02 -14.14
N ARG A 227 16.03 0.68 -14.46
CA ARG A 227 14.88 1.59 -14.41
C ARG A 227 13.73 1.07 -13.56
N ILE A 228 13.96 -0.01 -12.82
CA ILE A 228 13.03 -0.51 -11.80
C ILE A 228 13.43 0.06 -10.44
N ILE A 229 12.45 0.58 -9.72
CA ILE A 229 12.57 1.07 -8.36
C ILE A 229 11.65 0.23 -7.49
N ILE A 230 12.21 -0.65 -6.68
CA ILE A 230 11.47 -1.40 -5.68
C ILE A 230 11.23 -0.48 -4.47
N ILE A 231 9.99 -0.43 -4.01
CA ILE A 231 9.61 0.19 -2.74
C ILE A 231 9.20 -0.92 -1.79
N ASN A 232 9.80 -0.94 -0.60
CA ASN A 232 9.45 -1.94 0.40
C ASN A 232 9.73 -1.40 1.82
N GLY A 233 9.49 -2.21 2.85
CA GLY A 233 9.72 -1.82 4.24
C GLY A 233 9.16 -2.81 5.25
N LEU A 234 9.19 -2.41 6.52
CA LEU A 234 8.88 -3.30 7.63
C LEU A 234 7.45 -3.14 8.17
N SER A 235 6.73 -2.13 7.68
CA SER A 235 5.43 -1.71 8.25
C SER A 235 4.40 -2.83 8.29
N LYS A 236 4.34 -3.70 7.25
CA LYS A 236 3.26 -4.67 7.07
C LYS A 236 3.69 -6.07 7.50
N GLY A 237 4.73 -6.63 6.89
CA GLY A 237 5.20 -7.98 7.18
C GLY A 237 5.71 -8.20 8.59
N PHE A 238 6.08 -7.12 9.31
CA PHE A 238 6.63 -7.19 10.68
C PHE A 238 5.80 -6.43 11.71
N ALA A 239 4.58 -5.97 11.36
CA ALA A 239 3.72 -5.16 12.23
C ALA A 239 4.46 -3.95 12.83
N MET A 240 5.14 -3.17 11.99
CA MET A 240 6.00 -2.05 12.38
C MET A 240 5.55 -0.72 11.76
N THR A 241 4.25 -0.46 11.66
CA THR A 241 3.72 0.76 11.04
C THR A 241 4.19 2.03 11.72
N GLY A 242 4.21 2.05 13.05
CA GLY A 242 4.63 3.17 13.89
C GLY A 242 6.16 3.36 13.96
N TRP A 243 6.96 2.37 13.54
CA TRP A 243 8.42 2.43 13.60
C TRP A 243 9.02 3.25 12.45
N ARG A 244 8.25 3.52 11.42
CA ARG A 244 8.59 4.38 10.29
C ARG A 244 9.89 3.99 9.57
N LEU A 245 9.99 2.78 9.05
CA LEU A 245 11.11 2.35 8.23
C LEU A 245 10.66 1.66 6.94
N GLY A 246 11.18 2.16 5.83
CA GLY A 246 11.06 1.60 4.50
C GLY A 246 12.35 1.82 3.72
N TYR A 247 12.42 1.33 2.52
CA TYR A 247 13.59 1.49 1.66
C TYR A 247 13.23 1.44 0.18
N ILE A 248 14.12 1.95 -0.64
CA ILE A 248 14.17 1.68 -2.08
C ILE A 248 15.30 0.71 -2.37
N ALA A 249 15.14 -0.05 -3.47
CA ALA A 249 16.24 -0.70 -4.16
C ALA A 249 16.16 -0.33 -5.65
N ALA A 250 17.18 0.36 -6.17
CA ALA A 250 17.18 0.94 -7.51
C ALA A 250 18.59 1.04 -8.10
N ALA A 251 18.73 1.48 -9.34
CA ALA A 251 20.02 1.84 -9.92
C ALA A 251 20.76 2.89 -9.06
N PRO A 252 22.10 2.87 -9.01
CA PRO A 252 22.88 3.76 -8.14
C PRO A 252 22.57 5.26 -8.35
N GLU A 253 22.29 5.66 -9.58
CA GLU A 253 21.96 7.05 -9.93
C GLU A 253 20.63 7.48 -9.30
N VAL A 254 19.62 6.61 -9.36
CA VAL A 254 18.30 6.85 -8.75
C VAL A 254 18.45 6.85 -7.22
N ALA A 255 19.20 5.90 -6.66
CA ALA A 255 19.45 5.84 -5.22
C ALA A 255 20.12 7.13 -4.71
N LYS A 256 21.16 7.63 -5.40
CA LYS A 256 21.80 8.91 -5.06
C LYS A 256 20.87 10.10 -5.17
N ALA A 257 19.98 10.14 -6.16
CA ALA A 257 18.99 11.20 -6.29
C ALA A 257 17.98 11.17 -5.12
N CYS A 258 17.50 10.00 -4.73
CA CYS A 258 16.64 9.83 -3.56
C CYS A 258 17.35 10.21 -2.25
N GLU A 259 18.62 9.79 -2.07
CA GLU A 259 19.42 10.19 -0.91
C GLU A 259 19.58 11.71 -0.83
N LYS A 260 19.87 12.39 -1.96
CA LYS A 260 19.98 13.85 -2.04
C LYS A 260 18.69 14.54 -1.60
N LEU A 261 17.53 14.08 -2.09
CA LEU A 261 16.22 14.62 -1.70
C LEU A 261 15.96 14.39 -0.21
N GLN A 262 16.16 13.17 0.28
CA GLN A 262 15.96 12.81 1.68
C GLN A 262 16.83 13.64 2.62
N GLY A 263 18.08 13.92 2.23
CA GLY A 263 18.99 14.78 2.99
C GLY A 263 18.46 16.18 3.22
N GLN A 264 17.61 16.71 2.33
CA GLN A 264 16.98 18.04 2.47
C GLN A 264 15.66 17.99 3.28
N PHE A 265 14.97 16.84 3.32
CA PHE A 265 13.67 16.73 3.99
C PHE A 265 13.77 16.25 5.43
N THR A 266 14.48 15.16 5.68
CA THR A 266 14.46 14.46 6.97
C THR A 266 15.82 14.01 7.46
N SER A 267 16.87 14.07 6.64
CA SER A 267 18.14 13.37 6.87
C SER A 267 17.93 11.84 6.95
N GLY A 268 18.69 11.12 7.78
CA GLY A 268 18.56 9.67 7.92
C GLY A 268 17.32 9.25 8.70
N ALA A 269 16.88 8.01 8.52
CA ALA A 269 15.83 7.41 9.33
C ALA A 269 16.31 7.19 10.78
N THR A 270 15.36 6.99 11.71
CA THR A 270 15.61 6.83 13.14
C THR A 270 16.63 5.72 13.43
N ALA A 271 17.72 6.05 14.14
CA ALA A 271 18.84 5.15 14.41
C ALA A 271 18.41 3.84 15.12
N VAL A 272 17.61 3.97 16.18
CA VAL A 272 17.08 2.83 16.95
C VAL A 272 16.27 1.89 16.04
N THR A 273 15.40 2.46 15.20
CA THR A 273 14.60 1.66 14.25
C THR A 273 15.50 0.94 13.23
N GLN A 274 16.56 1.59 12.74
CA GLN A 274 17.50 0.96 11.81
C GLN A 274 18.20 -0.25 12.44
N ARG A 275 18.60 -0.19 13.73
CA ARG A 275 19.20 -1.33 14.45
C ARG A 275 18.21 -2.49 14.59
N ALA A 276 16.97 -2.20 14.96
CA ALA A 276 15.91 -3.20 15.06
C ALA A 276 15.56 -3.82 13.68
N ALA A 277 15.64 -3.03 12.61
CA ALA A 277 15.36 -3.47 11.25
C ALA A 277 16.32 -4.56 10.76
N ILE A 278 17.60 -4.51 11.14
CA ILE A 278 18.58 -5.57 10.81
C ILE A 278 18.10 -6.91 11.37
N VAL A 279 17.66 -6.91 12.63
CA VAL A 279 17.17 -8.11 13.29
C VAL A 279 15.85 -8.59 12.67
N ALA A 280 14.97 -7.69 12.24
CA ALA A 280 13.75 -8.04 11.51
C ALA A 280 14.06 -8.73 10.19
N LEU A 281 14.99 -8.18 9.40
CA LEU A 281 15.31 -8.67 8.06
C LEU A 281 16.11 -9.98 8.05
N LEU A 282 17.04 -10.14 8.99
CA LEU A 282 17.95 -11.30 9.06
C LEU A 282 17.50 -12.37 10.06
N GLY A 283 16.55 -12.05 10.94
CA GLY A 283 16.11 -12.91 12.02
C GLY A 283 15.04 -13.92 11.62
N ASP A 284 14.31 -14.37 12.64
CA ASP A 284 13.27 -15.38 12.50
C ASP A 284 11.99 -14.79 11.86
N LEU A 285 11.57 -15.36 10.76
CA LEU A 285 10.37 -14.96 10.02
C LEU A 285 9.10 -15.70 10.45
N ARG A 286 9.17 -16.63 11.44
CA ARG A 286 7.99 -17.36 11.91
C ARG A 286 6.86 -16.44 12.35
N PRO A 287 7.08 -15.35 13.11
CA PRO A 287 5.99 -14.45 13.50
C PRO A 287 5.27 -13.81 12.31
N SER A 288 6.01 -13.46 11.25
CA SER A 288 5.40 -12.93 10.02
C SER A 288 4.57 -13.97 9.27
N LYS A 289 5.02 -15.24 9.28
CA LYS A 289 4.27 -16.37 8.68
C LYS A 289 2.99 -16.66 9.47
N GLU A 290 3.08 -16.75 10.79
CA GLU A 290 1.92 -16.96 11.69
C GLU A 290 0.88 -15.85 11.53
N MET A 291 1.32 -14.59 11.40
CA MET A 291 0.44 -13.46 11.10
C MET A 291 -0.26 -13.65 9.74
N THR A 292 0.45 -14.11 8.72
CA THR A 292 -0.11 -14.35 7.38
C THR A 292 -1.08 -15.52 7.37
N GLU A 293 -0.84 -16.57 8.14
CA GLU A 293 -1.77 -17.69 8.34
C GLU A 293 -3.08 -17.20 8.99
N GLU A 294 -2.99 -16.35 10.01
CA GLU A 294 -4.18 -15.75 10.61
C GLU A 294 -4.93 -14.85 9.64
N PHE A 295 -4.23 -14.01 8.85
CA PHE A 295 -4.88 -13.23 7.79
C PHE A 295 -5.55 -14.13 6.74
N THR A 296 -4.98 -15.28 6.41
CA THR A 296 -5.59 -16.27 5.50
C THR A 296 -6.91 -16.80 6.07
N ARG A 297 -6.95 -17.09 7.37
CA ARG A 297 -8.16 -17.54 8.07
C ARG A 297 -9.24 -16.45 8.08
N ARG A 298 -8.85 -15.20 8.39
CA ARG A 298 -9.77 -14.04 8.40
C ARG A 298 -10.31 -13.74 7.00
N ARG A 299 -9.45 -13.76 5.99
CA ARG A 299 -9.84 -13.60 4.59
C ARG A 299 -10.94 -14.60 4.19
N LYS A 300 -10.70 -15.87 4.46
CA LYS A 300 -11.69 -16.93 4.18
C LYS A 300 -13.02 -16.62 4.82
N ARG A 301 -13.02 -16.30 6.12
CA ARG A 301 -14.24 -16.01 6.87
C ARG A 301 -14.99 -14.78 6.34
N VAL A 302 -14.28 -13.72 6.01
CA VAL A 302 -14.88 -12.50 5.45
C VAL A 302 -15.53 -12.79 4.09
N LEU A 303 -14.87 -13.55 3.23
CA LEU A 303 -15.43 -13.92 1.91
C LEU A 303 -16.69 -14.79 2.05
N GLU A 304 -16.71 -15.74 2.98
CA GLU A 304 -17.93 -16.50 3.30
C GLU A 304 -19.09 -15.58 3.67
N ILE A 305 -18.85 -14.59 4.53
CA ILE A 305 -19.89 -13.66 4.98
C ILE A 305 -20.38 -12.75 3.85
N ILE A 306 -19.47 -12.24 3.04
CA ILE A 306 -19.79 -11.30 1.95
C ILE A 306 -20.61 -11.99 0.85
N ASN A 307 -20.30 -13.21 0.51
CA ASN A 307 -21.02 -13.96 -0.51
C ASN A 307 -22.52 -14.17 -0.15
N ASP A 308 -22.86 -14.05 1.12
CA ASP A 308 -24.25 -14.13 1.61
C ASP A 308 -24.95 -12.75 1.61
N ILE A 309 -24.30 -11.66 1.21
CA ILE A 309 -24.90 -10.32 1.17
C ILE A 309 -25.46 -10.07 -0.24
N PRO A 310 -26.80 -9.93 -0.41
CA PRO A 310 -27.39 -9.73 -1.71
C PRO A 310 -26.85 -8.45 -2.39
N GLY A 311 -26.47 -8.57 -3.65
CA GLY A 311 -26.03 -7.41 -4.45
C GLY A 311 -24.60 -6.94 -4.19
N VAL A 312 -23.84 -7.63 -3.33
CA VAL A 312 -22.40 -7.38 -3.15
C VAL A 312 -21.62 -8.43 -3.91
N THR A 313 -20.66 -8.01 -4.73
CA THR A 313 -19.71 -8.91 -5.39
C THR A 313 -18.30 -8.56 -4.96
N CYS A 314 -17.45 -9.54 -4.75
CA CYS A 314 -16.10 -9.31 -4.25
C CYS A 314 -15.08 -10.14 -5.02
N PHE A 315 -14.07 -9.46 -5.59
CA PHE A 315 -12.85 -10.13 -6.04
C PHE A 315 -12.18 -10.83 -4.84
N GLN A 316 -11.72 -12.05 -5.05
CA GLN A 316 -11.00 -12.78 -4.01
C GLN A 316 -9.56 -12.25 -3.90
N PRO A 317 -9.18 -11.52 -2.85
CA PRO A 317 -7.84 -10.99 -2.71
C PRO A 317 -6.81 -12.11 -2.55
N GLU A 318 -5.68 -11.98 -3.25
CA GLU A 318 -4.57 -12.94 -3.22
C GLU A 318 -3.44 -12.48 -2.29
N GLY A 319 -3.54 -11.26 -1.74
CA GLY A 319 -2.57 -10.69 -0.79
C GLY A 319 -3.11 -9.46 -0.07
N ALA A 320 -2.26 -8.82 0.73
CA ALA A 320 -2.60 -7.75 1.67
C ALA A 320 -3.65 -8.21 2.70
N PHE A 321 -4.32 -7.28 3.36
CA PHE A 321 -5.37 -7.60 4.35
C PHE A 321 -6.63 -6.75 4.12
N TYR A 322 -7.01 -6.63 2.84
CA TYR A 322 -8.21 -5.89 2.42
C TYR A 322 -9.11 -6.75 1.55
N ILE A 323 -10.39 -6.42 1.60
CA ILE A 323 -11.36 -6.77 0.59
C ILE A 323 -11.87 -5.49 -0.06
N PHE A 324 -12.26 -5.61 -1.32
CA PHE A 324 -12.68 -4.47 -2.14
C PHE A 324 -13.94 -4.82 -2.94
N PRO A 325 -15.09 -5.06 -2.23
CA PRO A 325 -16.34 -5.43 -2.88
C PRO A 325 -16.94 -4.29 -3.68
N ASP A 326 -17.59 -4.64 -4.79
CA ASP A 326 -18.51 -3.79 -5.52
C ASP A 326 -19.83 -3.70 -4.75
N VAL A 327 -20.26 -2.47 -4.48
CA VAL A 327 -21.49 -2.13 -3.76
C VAL A 327 -22.46 -1.28 -4.59
N SER A 328 -22.18 -1.14 -5.89
CA SER A 328 -22.94 -0.27 -6.80
C SER A 328 -24.42 -0.66 -6.91
N SER A 329 -24.77 -1.92 -6.63
CA SER A 329 -26.18 -2.38 -6.55
C SER A 329 -27.03 -1.67 -5.49
N TYR A 330 -26.37 -0.99 -4.56
CA TYR A 330 -27.03 -0.17 -3.54
C TYR A 330 -27.21 1.28 -3.95
N TYR A 331 -26.63 1.73 -5.07
CA TYR A 331 -26.81 3.09 -5.56
C TYR A 331 -28.25 3.30 -6.02
N GLY A 332 -28.85 4.41 -5.62
CA GLY A 332 -30.27 4.72 -5.78
C GLY A 332 -31.16 4.20 -4.66
N LYS A 333 -30.70 3.28 -3.80
CA LYS A 333 -31.49 2.79 -2.67
C LYS A 333 -31.50 3.75 -1.49
N SER A 334 -32.61 3.69 -0.70
CA SER A 334 -32.83 4.55 0.46
C SER A 334 -33.45 3.80 1.63
N ASP A 335 -33.15 4.23 2.86
CA ASP A 335 -33.86 3.81 4.08
C ASP A 335 -34.99 4.80 4.49
N GLY A 336 -35.26 5.79 3.63
CA GLY A 336 -36.23 6.87 3.87
C GLY A 336 -35.61 8.16 4.44
N ALA A 337 -34.45 8.08 5.09
CA ALA A 337 -33.68 9.21 5.59
C ALA A 337 -32.40 9.47 4.79
N ASN A 338 -31.75 8.40 4.33
CA ASN A 338 -30.50 8.44 3.59
C ASN A 338 -30.68 7.77 2.23
N THR A 339 -30.16 8.38 1.17
CA THR A 339 -30.10 7.79 -0.16
C THR A 339 -28.63 7.57 -0.54
N ILE A 340 -28.29 6.37 -1.00
CA ILE A 340 -26.93 6.01 -1.40
C ILE A 340 -26.74 6.35 -2.87
N THR A 341 -25.88 7.30 -3.20
CA THR A 341 -25.63 7.71 -4.59
C THR A 341 -24.24 7.32 -5.11
N ASN A 342 -23.31 7.05 -4.20
CA ASN A 342 -21.91 6.73 -4.49
C ASN A 342 -21.26 5.96 -3.32
N SER A 343 -19.99 5.56 -3.48
CA SER A 343 -19.27 4.84 -2.43
C SER A 343 -19.01 5.68 -1.16
N GLY A 344 -18.95 7.00 -1.28
CA GLY A 344 -18.82 7.90 -0.14
C GLY A 344 -20.08 7.90 0.73
N ASP A 345 -21.26 8.03 0.11
CA ASP A 345 -22.56 7.93 0.82
C ASP A 345 -22.70 6.55 1.49
N PHE A 346 -22.29 5.48 0.80
CA PHE A 346 -22.30 4.13 1.37
C PHE A 346 -21.42 4.03 2.62
N CYS A 347 -20.19 4.55 2.59
CA CYS A 347 -19.30 4.56 3.74
C CYS A 347 -19.87 5.39 4.90
N MET A 348 -20.42 6.55 4.62
CA MET A 348 -21.04 7.41 5.65
C MET A 348 -22.31 6.78 6.23
N TYR A 349 -23.10 6.10 5.40
CA TYR A 349 -24.27 5.34 5.86
C TYR A 349 -23.86 4.23 6.82
N LEU A 350 -22.85 3.42 6.47
CA LEU A 350 -22.33 2.36 7.35
C LEU A 350 -21.76 2.94 8.66
N LEU A 351 -21.06 4.04 8.59
CA LEU A 351 -20.48 4.66 9.79
C LEU A 351 -21.57 5.15 10.76
N ASN A 352 -22.61 5.77 10.24
CA ASN A 352 -23.68 6.37 11.06
C ASN A 352 -24.72 5.33 11.51
N THR A 353 -25.01 4.31 10.70
CA THR A 353 -26.11 3.35 10.96
C THR A 353 -25.61 2.03 11.53
N ALA A 354 -24.49 1.52 11.03
CA ALA A 354 -23.87 0.26 11.47
C ALA A 354 -22.73 0.46 12.48
N HIS A 355 -22.25 1.70 12.62
CA HIS A 355 -21.06 2.03 13.40
C HIS A 355 -19.83 1.22 12.95
N VAL A 356 -19.65 1.12 11.62
CA VAL A 356 -18.50 0.48 10.99
C VAL A 356 -17.85 1.47 10.04
N SER A 357 -16.57 1.74 10.20
CA SER A 357 -15.83 2.60 9.27
C SER A 357 -15.17 1.79 8.14
N SER A 358 -15.19 2.34 6.95
CA SER A 358 -14.61 1.79 5.71
C SER A 358 -14.07 2.94 4.86
N VAL A 359 -13.52 2.65 3.68
CA VAL A 359 -12.99 3.70 2.80
C VAL A 359 -13.61 3.60 1.42
N MET A 360 -14.12 4.72 0.92
CA MET A 360 -14.76 4.84 -0.38
C MET A 360 -13.80 4.47 -1.53
N GLY A 361 -14.31 3.77 -2.53
CA GLY A 361 -13.54 3.29 -3.67
C GLY A 361 -13.08 4.40 -4.61
N GLU A 362 -13.82 5.51 -4.68
CA GLU A 362 -13.42 6.71 -5.43
C GLU A 362 -12.00 7.17 -5.08
N ALA A 363 -11.62 7.09 -3.79
CA ALA A 363 -10.28 7.45 -3.34
C ALA A 363 -9.16 6.58 -3.95
N PHE A 364 -9.51 5.38 -4.43
CA PHE A 364 -8.60 4.43 -5.08
C PHE A 364 -8.76 4.38 -6.61
N GLY A 365 -9.61 5.26 -7.18
CA GLY A 365 -9.92 5.30 -8.61
C GLY A 365 -10.99 4.29 -9.07
N GLU A 366 -11.73 3.65 -8.13
CA GLU A 366 -12.80 2.69 -8.44
C GLU A 366 -14.08 3.05 -7.66
N PRO A 367 -14.98 3.86 -8.26
CA PRO A 367 -16.12 4.42 -7.55
C PRO A 367 -17.21 3.41 -7.15
N ASN A 368 -17.22 2.23 -7.75
CA ASN A 368 -18.22 1.21 -7.46
C ASN A 368 -17.90 0.37 -6.23
N CYS A 369 -16.64 0.43 -5.77
CA CYS A 369 -16.16 -0.42 -4.69
C CYS A 369 -16.02 0.32 -3.36
N VAL A 370 -15.86 -0.45 -2.27
CA VAL A 370 -15.53 0.05 -0.93
C VAL A 370 -14.46 -0.84 -0.33
N ARG A 371 -13.42 -0.23 0.27
CA ARG A 371 -12.36 -0.98 0.94
C ARG A 371 -12.70 -1.25 2.41
N PHE A 372 -12.60 -2.51 2.81
CA PHE A 372 -12.63 -2.95 4.21
C PHE A 372 -11.32 -3.68 4.54
N SER A 373 -10.73 -3.35 5.68
CA SER A 373 -9.59 -4.06 6.23
C SER A 373 -10.06 -5.25 7.08
N PHE A 374 -9.45 -6.41 6.94
CA PHE A 374 -9.62 -7.51 7.87
C PHE A 374 -8.44 -7.67 8.85
N ALA A 375 -7.61 -6.64 8.96
CA ALA A 375 -6.62 -6.51 10.04
C ALA A 375 -7.32 -6.05 11.33
N ASN A 376 -8.09 -6.97 11.91
CA ASN A 376 -8.83 -6.80 13.16
C ASN A 376 -9.13 -8.17 13.77
N SER A 377 -9.49 -8.24 15.05
CA SER A 377 -9.87 -9.51 15.67
C SER A 377 -11.03 -10.16 14.95
N MET A 378 -11.07 -11.50 14.89
CA MET A 378 -12.15 -12.25 14.24
C MET A 378 -13.53 -11.86 14.81
N GLY A 379 -13.62 -11.68 16.14
CA GLY A 379 -14.87 -11.27 16.79
C GLY A 379 -15.36 -9.88 16.33
N ASN A 380 -14.44 -8.91 16.17
CA ASN A 380 -14.80 -7.61 15.63
C ASN A 380 -15.20 -7.68 14.16
N ILE A 381 -14.51 -8.50 13.37
CA ILE A 381 -14.84 -8.72 11.96
C ILE A 381 -16.28 -9.26 11.85
N GLU A 382 -16.59 -10.36 12.55
CA GLU A 382 -17.94 -10.97 12.51
C GLU A 382 -19.01 -9.99 13.00
N LYS A 383 -18.76 -9.30 14.10
CA LYS A 383 -19.67 -8.27 14.63
C LYS A 383 -19.91 -7.12 13.63
N ALA A 384 -18.87 -6.65 12.96
CA ALA A 384 -18.99 -5.60 11.95
C ALA A 384 -19.87 -6.04 10.78
N TRP A 385 -19.67 -7.26 10.28
CA TRP A 385 -20.44 -7.77 9.14
C TRP A 385 -21.90 -8.09 9.49
N VAL A 386 -22.20 -8.48 10.72
CA VAL A 386 -23.60 -8.57 11.19
C VAL A 386 -24.27 -7.19 11.13
N ARG A 387 -23.63 -6.16 11.69
CA ARG A 387 -24.14 -4.78 11.67
C ARG A 387 -24.30 -4.24 10.25
N ILE A 388 -23.35 -4.51 9.37
CA ILE A 388 -23.42 -4.11 7.94
C ILE A 388 -24.64 -4.76 7.29
N ARG A 389 -24.84 -6.07 7.45
CA ARG A 389 -25.99 -6.80 6.88
C ARG A 389 -27.31 -6.23 7.37
N GLU A 390 -27.45 -5.95 8.67
CA GLU A 390 -28.66 -5.36 9.25
C GLU A 390 -28.94 -3.95 8.72
N ALA A 391 -27.87 -3.15 8.50
CA ALA A 391 -28.01 -1.82 7.91
C ALA A 391 -28.43 -1.89 6.44
N LEU A 392 -27.79 -2.74 5.65
CA LEU A 392 -28.10 -2.90 4.22
C LEU A 392 -29.50 -3.46 3.97
N ALA A 393 -30.03 -4.28 4.87
CA ALA A 393 -31.41 -4.79 4.78
C ALA A 393 -32.51 -3.71 4.90
N LYS A 394 -32.17 -2.52 5.39
CA LYS A 394 -33.09 -1.36 5.47
C LYS A 394 -33.17 -0.57 4.16
N LEU A 395 -32.21 -0.75 3.27
CA LEU A 395 -32.15 -0.04 1.98
C LEU A 395 -33.09 -0.71 0.95
N LYS A 396 -33.99 0.06 0.38
CA LYS A 396 -34.98 -0.38 -0.60
C LYS A 396 -34.81 0.33 -1.93
#